data_49680ce56fd6ef6cc87dca70ca9a3ca0
#
_entry.id   49680ce56fd6ef6cc87dca70ca9a3ca0
#
_cell.length_a   1.000
_cell.length_b   1.000
_cell.length_c   1.000
_cell.angle_alpha   90.00
_cell.angle_beta   90.00
_cell.angle_gamma   90.00
#
_symmetry.space_group_name_H-M   'P 1'
#
loop_
_entity.id
_entity.type
_entity.pdbx_description
1 polymer ?
#
loop_
_entity_poly.entity_id
_entity_poly.type
_entity_poly.pdbx_seq_one_letter_code
_entity_poly.pdbx_strand_id
1 'polypeptide(L)'
;MDAHTLTSLEYNEIVSLLKGFASSELGRRECASIRPLSDPQQVAGVLEEVTALKEILEGGGDLPLHGMADITPILQRTRLEGAMLPPRELLAIAASIQVSGSLKRFCRELEERFAPLKEIGEEFSAPGSLAQEIEGAIDPGGEIYDEASPLLKEVRGKIKKVRGVIQERLGALVRRKELQEVIQDEVITQRNGRSVILIRADAKGRVKGIVHDYSQSKMSLFVEPLEAVSYTHLTLPTKRIV
;
A
#
# COMPACT_ATOMS: atom_id res chain seq x y z
N MET A 1 -14.06 -37.33 17.11
CA MET A 1 -12.86 -38.17 16.90
C MET A 1 -11.77 -37.72 17.82
N ASP A 2 -11.04 -38.64 18.44
CA ASP A 2 -9.83 -38.29 19.24
C ASP A 2 -8.56 -38.17 18.37
N ALA A 3 -7.48 -37.64 18.96
CA ALA A 3 -6.25 -37.38 18.25
C ALA A 3 -5.57 -38.67 17.75
N HIS A 4 -5.74 -39.80 18.47
CA HIS A 4 -5.16 -41.08 18.11
C HIS A 4 -5.84 -41.63 16.84
N THR A 5 -7.16 -41.56 16.77
CA THR A 5 -7.94 -41.96 15.58
C THR A 5 -7.54 -41.17 14.35
N LEU A 6 -7.40 -39.85 14.49
CA LEU A 6 -6.98 -38.96 13.38
C LEU A 6 -5.57 -39.31 12.87
N THR A 7 -4.66 -39.64 13.78
CA THR A 7 -3.30 -40.08 13.40
C THR A 7 -3.32 -41.42 12.70
N SER A 8 -4.08 -42.39 13.21
CA SER A 8 -4.19 -43.74 12.63
C SER A 8 -4.85 -43.72 11.24
N LEU A 9 -5.71 -42.74 10.96
CA LEU A 9 -6.35 -42.52 9.66
C LEU A 9 -5.53 -41.61 8.71
N GLU A 10 -4.32 -41.20 9.10
CA GLU A 10 -3.49 -40.31 8.33
C GLU A 10 -4.18 -38.98 7.93
N TYR A 11 -5.13 -38.55 8.76
CA TYR A 11 -5.96 -37.36 8.47
C TYR A 11 -5.13 -36.10 8.25
N ASN A 12 -4.06 -35.92 8.99
CA ASN A 12 -3.17 -34.78 8.86
C ASN A 12 -2.46 -34.71 7.50
N GLU A 13 -2.20 -35.87 6.90
CA GLU A 13 -1.59 -35.96 5.56
C GLU A 13 -2.59 -35.52 4.50
N ILE A 14 -3.87 -35.95 4.63
CA ILE A 14 -4.96 -35.49 3.74
C ILE A 14 -5.10 -33.98 3.82
N VAL A 15 -5.11 -33.39 5.03
CA VAL A 15 -5.18 -31.94 5.23
C VAL A 15 -3.96 -31.25 4.61
N SER A 16 -2.78 -31.84 4.73
CA SER A 16 -1.55 -31.30 4.12
C SER A 16 -1.61 -31.29 2.59
N LEU A 17 -2.12 -32.35 1.99
CA LEU A 17 -2.36 -32.43 0.53
C LEU A 17 -3.37 -31.36 0.10
N LEU A 18 -4.48 -31.23 0.82
CA LEU A 18 -5.52 -30.26 0.51
C LEU A 18 -4.99 -28.82 0.56
N LYS A 19 -4.14 -28.49 1.54
CA LYS A 19 -3.44 -27.21 1.60
C LYS A 19 -2.59 -26.91 0.36
N GLY A 20 -1.99 -27.95 -0.23
CA GLY A 20 -1.20 -27.82 -1.47
C GLY A 20 -2.02 -27.38 -2.68
N PHE A 21 -3.31 -27.67 -2.70
CA PHE A 21 -4.22 -27.22 -3.76
C PHE A 21 -4.80 -25.83 -3.52
N ALA A 22 -4.74 -25.30 -2.29
CA ALA A 22 -5.28 -23.99 -1.99
C ALA A 22 -4.45 -22.87 -2.66
N SER A 23 -5.08 -22.07 -3.50
CA SER A 23 -4.46 -20.97 -4.26
C SER A 23 -4.21 -19.71 -3.40
N SER A 24 -4.88 -19.58 -2.26
CA SER A 24 -4.77 -18.40 -1.38
C SER A 24 -4.32 -18.78 0.04
N GLU A 25 -3.75 -17.81 0.77
CA GLU A 25 -3.39 -18.00 2.17
C GLU A 25 -4.61 -18.24 3.07
N LEU A 26 -5.72 -17.55 2.78
CA LEU A 26 -7.01 -17.78 3.44
C LEU A 26 -7.47 -19.23 3.25
N GLY A 27 -7.46 -19.72 2.00
CA GLY A 27 -7.81 -21.11 1.70
C GLY A 27 -6.90 -22.10 2.41
N ARG A 28 -5.58 -21.87 2.45
CA ARG A 28 -4.65 -22.71 3.21
C ARG A 28 -4.95 -22.75 4.71
N ARG A 29 -5.34 -21.61 5.29
CA ARG A 29 -5.74 -21.52 6.69
C ARG A 29 -7.05 -22.26 6.95
N GLU A 30 -8.04 -22.11 6.07
CA GLU A 30 -9.29 -22.84 6.18
C GLU A 30 -9.09 -24.36 6.04
N CYS A 31 -8.28 -24.82 5.08
CA CYS A 31 -7.90 -26.23 4.99
C CYS A 31 -7.29 -26.76 6.29
N ALA A 32 -6.48 -25.94 6.99
CA ALA A 32 -5.89 -26.33 8.27
C ALA A 32 -6.91 -26.45 9.41
N SER A 33 -8.04 -25.75 9.31
CA SER A 33 -9.08 -25.73 10.33
C SER A 33 -10.11 -26.85 10.16
N ILE A 34 -10.16 -27.51 9.01
CA ILE A 34 -11.11 -28.58 8.71
C ILE A 34 -11.07 -29.66 9.80
N ARG A 35 -12.24 -30.13 10.21
CA ARG A 35 -12.41 -31.22 11.16
C ARG A 35 -13.45 -32.21 10.59
N PRO A 36 -13.30 -33.49 10.89
CA PRO A 36 -14.31 -34.49 10.50
C PRO A 36 -15.68 -34.16 11.07
N LEU A 37 -16.69 -34.16 10.23
CA LEU A 37 -18.10 -34.02 10.61
C LEU A 37 -18.69 -35.40 10.88
N SER A 38 -19.64 -35.49 11.81
CA SER A 38 -20.35 -36.74 12.17
C SER A 38 -21.87 -36.64 12.00
N ASP A 39 -22.39 -35.45 11.82
CA ASP A 39 -23.80 -35.23 11.53
C ASP A 39 -24.08 -35.44 10.04
N PRO A 40 -24.94 -36.44 9.66
CA PRO A 40 -25.22 -36.70 8.26
C PRO A 40 -25.81 -35.51 7.49
N GLN A 41 -26.62 -34.68 8.14
CA GLN A 41 -27.21 -33.50 7.48
C GLN A 41 -26.17 -32.45 7.15
N GLN A 42 -25.24 -32.15 8.10
CA GLN A 42 -24.14 -31.24 7.86
C GLN A 42 -23.20 -31.77 6.76
N VAL A 43 -22.89 -33.08 6.79
CA VAL A 43 -22.05 -33.70 5.75
C VAL A 43 -22.71 -33.57 4.38
N ALA A 44 -23.99 -33.84 4.26
CA ALA A 44 -24.73 -33.74 3.00
C ALA A 44 -24.67 -32.29 2.45
N GLY A 45 -24.94 -31.28 3.28
CA GLY A 45 -24.90 -29.87 2.87
C GLY A 45 -23.52 -29.45 2.34
N VAL A 46 -22.43 -29.75 3.08
CA VAL A 46 -21.07 -29.42 2.64
C VAL A 46 -20.70 -30.16 1.34
N LEU A 47 -21.12 -31.41 1.17
CA LEU A 47 -20.88 -32.16 -0.06
C LEU A 47 -21.66 -31.59 -1.25
N GLU A 48 -22.87 -31.06 -1.05
CA GLU A 48 -23.62 -30.36 -2.09
C GLU A 48 -22.91 -29.11 -2.56
N GLU A 49 -22.37 -28.28 -1.63
CA GLU A 49 -21.55 -27.08 -1.95
C GLU A 49 -20.32 -27.47 -2.76
N VAL A 50 -19.56 -28.47 -2.31
CA VAL A 50 -18.35 -28.95 -3.00
C VAL A 50 -18.69 -29.49 -4.39
N THR A 51 -19.78 -30.24 -4.51
CA THR A 51 -20.24 -30.82 -5.80
C THR A 51 -20.62 -29.69 -6.76
N ALA A 52 -21.33 -28.67 -6.30
CA ALA A 52 -21.72 -27.53 -7.10
C ALA A 52 -20.49 -26.77 -7.63
N LEU A 53 -19.49 -26.52 -6.78
CA LEU A 53 -18.24 -25.88 -7.20
C LEU A 53 -17.45 -26.74 -8.21
N LYS A 54 -17.41 -28.06 -7.98
CA LYS A 54 -16.74 -28.99 -8.88
C LYS A 54 -17.40 -28.98 -10.27
N GLU A 55 -18.72 -29.03 -10.36
CA GLU A 55 -19.45 -28.97 -11.63
C GLU A 55 -19.18 -27.69 -12.40
N ILE A 56 -19.09 -26.53 -11.70
CA ILE A 56 -18.75 -25.24 -12.32
C ILE A 56 -17.35 -25.30 -12.93
N LEU A 57 -16.36 -25.78 -12.17
CA LEU A 57 -14.97 -25.86 -12.62
C LEU A 57 -14.78 -26.86 -13.77
N GLU A 58 -15.44 -28.03 -13.71
CA GLU A 58 -15.43 -29.04 -14.79
C GLU A 58 -16.12 -28.52 -16.07
N GLY A 59 -17.13 -27.67 -15.90
CA GLY A 59 -17.79 -26.95 -17.00
C GLY A 59 -16.96 -25.81 -17.63
N GLY A 60 -15.72 -25.59 -17.18
CA GLY A 60 -14.83 -24.53 -17.66
C GLY A 60 -15.13 -23.16 -17.05
N GLY A 61 -15.93 -23.09 -15.99
CA GLY A 61 -16.13 -21.87 -15.21
C GLY A 61 -14.89 -21.53 -14.40
N ASP A 62 -14.68 -20.25 -14.15
CA ASP A 62 -13.60 -19.73 -13.29
C ASP A 62 -14.20 -18.89 -12.15
N LEU A 63 -13.62 -19.00 -10.97
CA LEU A 63 -14.04 -18.24 -9.81
C LEU A 63 -13.29 -16.91 -9.76
N PRO A 64 -13.97 -15.76 -9.58
CA PRO A 64 -13.35 -14.45 -9.56
C PRO A 64 -12.61 -14.19 -8.23
N LEU A 65 -11.58 -14.99 -7.93
CA LEU A 65 -10.80 -14.94 -6.69
C LEU A 65 -9.49 -14.13 -6.83
N HIS A 66 -9.19 -13.60 -8.03
CA HIS A 66 -7.97 -12.83 -8.26
C HIS A 66 -7.92 -11.57 -7.40
N GLY A 67 -6.79 -11.35 -6.74
CA GLY A 67 -6.60 -10.20 -5.86
C GLY A 67 -7.11 -10.39 -4.42
N MET A 68 -7.63 -11.57 -4.08
CA MET A 68 -8.00 -11.90 -2.70
C MET A 68 -6.77 -11.94 -1.81
N ALA A 69 -6.77 -11.11 -0.77
CA ALA A 69 -5.73 -11.05 0.26
C ALA A 69 -6.33 -11.28 1.65
N ASP A 70 -5.53 -11.77 2.59
CA ASP A 70 -5.96 -11.82 3.99
C ASP A 70 -5.87 -10.42 4.61
N ILE A 71 -6.99 -9.73 4.68
CA ILE A 71 -7.12 -8.42 5.30
C ILE A 71 -7.47 -8.51 6.79
N THR A 72 -7.63 -9.70 7.36
CA THR A 72 -8.01 -9.90 8.77
C THR A 72 -7.06 -9.17 9.74
N PRO A 73 -5.73 -9.25 9.58
CA PRO A 73 -4.80 -8.53 10.45
C PRO A 73 -4.94 -6.99 10.34
N ILE A 74 -5.27 -6.50 9.13
CA ILE A 74 -5.50 -5.08 8.87
C ILE A 74 -6.76 -4.63 9.61
N LEU A 75 -7.87 -5.36 9.46
CA LEU A 75 -9.14 -5.06 10.11
C LEU A 75 -9.06 -5.15 11.65
N GLN A 76 -8.25 -6.05 12.18
CA GLN A 76 -8.03 -6.10 13.64
C GLN A 76 -7.40 -4.82 14.17
N ARG A 77 -6.48 -4.22 13.42
CA ARG A 77 -5.84 -2.95 13.82
C ARG A 77 -6.79 -1.76 13.76
N THR A 78 -7.75 -1.74 12.82
CA THR A 78 -8.73 -0.64 12.75
C THR A 78 -9.68 -0.56 13.95
N ARG A 79 -9.74 -1.60 14.79
CA ARG A 79 -10.53 -1.59 16.03
C ARG A 79 -9.91 -0.70 17.11
N LEU A 80 -8.65 -0.32 16.97
CA LEU A 80 -7.97 0.56 17.91
C LEU A 80 -8.30 2.02 17.55
N GLU A 81 -8.76 2.78 18.52
CA GLU A 81 -9.03 4.20 18.33
C GLU A 81 -7.75 4.96 17.92
N GLY A 82 -7.85 5.79 16.90
CA GLY A 82 -6.70 6.51 16.35
C GLY A 82 -5.77 5.69 15.45
N ALA A 83 -6.09 4.43 15.17
CA ALA A 83 -5.31 3.64 14.23
C ALA A 83 -5.31 4.26 12.83
N MET A 84 -4.13 4.31 12.20
CA MET A 84 -3.96 4.73 10.81
C MET A 84 -3.44 3.58 9.98
N LEU A 85 -4.03 3.36 8.81
CA LEU A 85 -3.58 2.36 7.85
C LEU A 85 -2.70 3.01 6.78
N PRO A 86 -1.56 2.39 6.42
CA PRO A 86 -0.79 2.77 5.26
C PRO A 86 -1.63 2.68 3.96
N PRO A 87 -1.36 3.53 2.95
CA PRO A 87 -2.12 3.53 1.70
C PRO A 87 -2.22 2.16 1.01
N ARG A 88 -1.16 1.37 1.02
CA ARG A 88 -1.16 0.02 0.43
C ARG A 88 -2.12 -0.95 1.13
N GLU A 89 -2.33 -0.79 2.42
CA GLU A 89 -3.28 -1.61 3.17
C GLU A 89 -4.72 -1.21 2.87
N LEU A 90 -4.97 0.08 2.67
CA LEU A 90 -6.26 0.55 2.18
C LEU A 90 -6.57 0.01 0.78
N LEU A 91 -5.60 -0.01 -0.13
CA LEU A 91 -5.76 -0.64 -1.44
C LEU A 91 -6.04 -2.15 -1.35
N ALA A 92 -5.42 -2.86 -0.41
CA ALA A 92 -5.72 -4.28 -0.17
C ALA A 92 -7.17 -4.49 0.31
N ILE A 93 -7.69 -3.58 1.14
CA ILE A 93 -9.10 -3.58 1.54
C ILE A 93 -9.99 -3.32 0.32
N ALA A 94 -9.70 -2.31 -0.50
CA ALA A 94 -10.47 -2.01 -1.70
C ALA A 94 -10.51 -3.20 -2.67
N ALA A 95 -9.38 -3.84 -2.93
CA ALA A 95 -9.28 -5.04 -3.75
C ALA A 95 -10.14 -6.19 -3.18
N SER A 96 -10.11 -6.41 -1.87
CA SER A 96 -10.93 -7.45 -1.23
C SER A 96 -12.44 -7.15 -1.33
N ILE A 97 -12.84 -5.88 -1.25
CA ILE A 97 -14.24 -5.46 -1.48
C ILE A 97 -14.65 -5.73 -2.93
N GLN A 98 -13.80 -5.47 -3.91
CA GLN A 98 -14.07 -5.74 -5.32
C GLN A 98 -14.21 -7.25 -5.60
N VAL A 99 -13.33 -8.06 -5.03
CA VAL A 99 -13.43 -9.53 -5.12
C VAL A 99 -14.74 -10.02 -4.51
N SER A 100 -15.10 -9.53 -3.31
CA SER A 100 -16.36 -9.85 -2.65
C SER A 100 -17.57 -9.47 -3.53
N GLY A 101 -17.55 -8.29 -4.15
CA GLY A 101 -18.61 -7.86 -5.07
C GLY A 101 -18.70 -8.71 -6.34
N SER A 102 -17.56 -9.14 -6.86
CA SER A 102 -17.50 -10.04 -8.03
C SER A 102 -18.03 -11.43 -7.70
N LEU A 103 -17.66 -11.97 -6.54
CA LEU A 103 -18.18 -13.24 -6.04
C LEU A 103 -19.68 -13.18 -5.81
N LYS A 104 -20.17 -12.13 -5.16
CA LYS A 104 -21.62 -11.93 -4.95
C LYS A 104 -22.39 -11.94 -6.27
N ARG A 105 -21.88 -11.23 -7.27
CA ARG A 105 -22.49 -11.18 -8.60
C ARG A 105 -22.45 -12.55 -9.28
N PHE A 106 -21.29 -13.19 -9.25
CA PHE A 106 -21.11 -14.53 -9.81
C PHE A 106 -22.11 -15.51 -9.21
N CYS A 107 -22.20 -15.61 -7.88
CA CYS A 107 -23.15 -16.52 -7.22
C CYS A 107 -24.60 -16.21 -7.58
N ARG A 108 -24.97 -14.93 -7.69
CA ARG A 108 -26.34 -14.54 -8.07
C ARG A 108 -26.70 -14.92 -9.51
N GLU A 109 -25.75 -14.94 -10.42
CA GLU A 109 -25.94 -15.28 -11.83
C GLU A 109 -25.95 -16.79 -12.09
N LEU A 110 -25.65 -17.62 -11.08
CA LEU A 110 -25.71 -19.08 -11.20
C LEU A 110 -27.14 -19.58 -11.43
N GLU A 111 -27.25 -20.72 -12.10
CA GLU A 111 -28.51 -21.45 -12.26
C GLU A 111 -29.09 -21.90 -10.91
N GLU A 112 -30.42 -22.15 -10.84
CA GLU A 112 -31.08 -22.53 -9.60
C GLU A 112 -30.60 -23.89 -9.04
N ARG A 113 -30.05 -24.77 -9.85
CA ARG A 113 -29.43 -26.02 -9.40
C ARG A 113 -28.23 -25.82 -8.47
N PHE A 114 -27.62 -24.61 -8.47
CA PHE A 114 -26.53 -24.23 -7.60
C PHE A 114 -27.00 -23.38 -6.41
N ALA A 115 -28.22 -23.65 -5.91
CA ALA A 115 -28.83 -22.91 -4.80
C ALA A 115 -27.90 -22.75 -3.57
N PRO A 116 -27.15 -23.78 -3.12
CA PRO A 116 -26.24 -23.62 -1.97
C PRO A 116 -25.20 -22.53 -2.18
N LEU A 117 -24.65 -22.38 -3.39
CA LEU A 117 -23.66 -21.33 -3.71
C LEU A 117 -24.31 -19.95 -3.81
N LYS A 118 -25.58 -19.87 -4.23
CA LYS A 118 -26.34 -18.61 -4.24
C LYS A 118 -26.58 -18.12 -2.80
N GLU A 119 -26.90 -19.02 -1.88
CA GLU A 119 -27.06 -18.69 -0.45
C GLU A 119 -25.75 -18.14 0.13
N ILE A 120 -24.61 -18.79 -0.11
CA ILE A 120 -23.28 -18.28 0.27
C ILE A 120 -23.03 -16.89 -0.36
N GLY A 121 -23.44 -16.70 -1.60
CA GLY A 121 -23.32 -15.43 -2.31
C GLY A 121 -24.00 -14.25 -1.62
N GLU A 122 -25.13 -14.48 -0.95
CA GLU A 122 -25.86 -13.43 -0.22
C GLU A 122 -25.13 -12.97 1.05
N GLU A 123 -24.26 -13.79 1.62
CA GLU A 123 -23.44 -13.41 2.79
C GLU A 123 -22.33 -12.44 2.43
N PHE A 124 -21.93 -12.34 1.17
CA PHE A 124 -20.88 -11.42 0.76
C PHE A 124 -21.33 -9.95 0.89
N SER A 125 -20.55 -9.18 1.63
CA SER A 125 -20.69 -7.74 1.75
C SER A 125 -19.69 -7.03 0.83
N ALA A 126 -20.18 -6.15 -0.02
CA ALA A 126 -19.35 -5.40 -0.96
C ALA A 126 -19.70 -3.90 -0.92
N PRO A 127 -19.21 -3.15 0.06
CA PRO A 127 -19.43 -1.70 0.15
C PRO A 127 -18.63 -0.97 -0.94
N GLY A 128 -19.16 -0.98 -2.18
CA GLY A 128 -18.47 -0.47 -3.37
C GLY A 128 -18.13 1.01 -3.31
N SER A 129 -18.92 1.84 -2.61
CA SER A 129 -18.59 3.25 -2.39
C SER A 129 -17.28 3.43 -1.64
N LEU A 130 -17.02 2.61 -0.61
CA LEU A 130 -15.76 2.65 0.14
C LEU A 130 -14.56 2.28 -0.74
N ALA A 131 -14.70 1.25 -1.56
CA ALA A 131 -13.63 0.88 -2.50
C ALA A 131 -13.33 2.02 -3.49
N GLN A 132 -14.37 2.65 -4.05
CA GLN A 132 -14.22 3.79 -4.95
C GLN A 132 -13.57 5.00 -4.28
N GLU A 133 -13.93 5.31 -3.03
CA GLU A 133 -13.30 6.39 -2.26
C GLU A 133 -11.81 6.13 -2.03
N ILE A 134 -11.43 4.90 -1.68
CA ILE A 134 -10.03 4.52 -1.49
C ILE A 134 -9.25 4.65 -2.80
N GLU A 135 -9.76 4.09 -3.89
CA GLU A 135 -9.12 4.11 -5.21
C GLU A 135 -9.08 5.52 -5.82
N GLY A 136 -10.08 6.36 -5.52
CA GLY A 136 -10.08 7.76 -5.92
C GLY A 136 -9.07 8.62 -5.14
N ALA A 137 -8.63 8.15 -3.97
CA ALA A 137 -7.69 8.88 -3.12
C ALA A 137 -6.23 8.39 -3.26
N ILE A 138 -6.02 7.14 -3.69
CA ILE A 138 -4.72 6.47 -3.68
C ILE A 138 -4.45 5.87 -5.05
N ASP A 139 -3.26 6.10 -5.61
CA ASP A 139 -2.86 5.49 -6.87
C ASP A 139 -2.45 4.00 -6.68
N PRO A 140 -2.35 3.21 -7.76
CA PRO A 140 -1.93 1.81 -7.68
C PRO A 140 -0.53 1.60 -7.10
N GLY A 141 0.33 2.61 -7.09
CA GLY A 141 1.67 2.59 -6.45
C GLY A 141 1.62 2.78 -4.94
N GLY A 142 0.47 3.22 -4.40
CA GLY A 142 0.27 3.51 -2.99
C GLY A 142 0.59 4.95 -2.62
N GLU A 143 0.66 5.87 -3.60
CA GLU A 143 0.79 7.31 -3.36
C GLU A 143 -0.58 7.96 -3.28
N ILE A 144 -0.75 8.91 -2.37
CA ILE A 144 -2.02 9.63 -2.21
C ILE A 144 -2.10 10.71 -3.28
N TYR A 145 -3.17 10.73 -4.08
CA TYR A 145 -3.44 11.76 -5.08
C TYR A 145 -3.54 13.16 -4.46
N ASP A 146 -3.13 14.18 -5.21
CA ASP A 146 -3.26 15.56 -4.76
C ASP A 146 -4.73 15.94 -4.55
N GLU A 147 -5.60 15.36 -5.34
CA GLU A 147 -7.05 15.54 -5.33
C GLU A 147 -7.77 14.83 -4.18
N ALA A 148 -7.11 13.93 -3.45
CA ALA A 148 -7.70 13.18 -2.33
C ALA A 148 -8.28 14.11 -1.25
N SER A 149 -7.74 15.33 -1.13
CA SER A 149 -8.26 16.36 -0.24
C SER A 149 -7.98 17.76 -0.79
N PRO A 150 -8.97 18.70 -0.75
CA PRO A 150 -8.73 20.09 -1.15
C PRO A 150 -7.58 20.73 -0.39
N LEU A 151 -7.47 20.44 0.92
CA LEU A 151 -6.37 20.94 1.76
C LEU A 151 -5.02 20.36 1.32
N LEU A 152 -4.95 19.06 1.02
CA LEU A 152 -3.72 18.42 0.55
C LEU A 152 -3.24 19.04 -0.77
N LYS A 153 -4.15 19.24 -1.72
CA LYS A 153 -3.87 19.89 -3.00
C LYS A 153 -3.32 21.31 -2.80
N GLU A 154 -3.96 22.09 -1.92
CA GLU A 154 -3.51 23.44 -1.61
C GLU A 154 -2.10 23.44 -0.99
N VAL A 155 -1.86 22.61 0.03
CA VAL A 155 -0.58 22.52 0.73
C VAL A 155 0.53 22.04 -0.22
N ARG A 156 0.30 20.98 -0.99
CA ARG A 156 1.29 20.49 -1.98
C ARG A 156 1.55 21.53 -3.06
N GLY A 157 0.53 22.26 -3.49
CA GLY A 157 0.66 23.37 -4.43
C GLY A 157 1.53 24.50 -3.86
N LYS A 158 1.34 24.86 -2.59
CA LYS A 158 2.20 25.85 -1.89
C LYS A 158 3.64 25.37 -1.79
N ILE A 159 3.86 24.10 -1.41
CA ILE A 159 5.20 23.50 -1.34
C ILE A 159 5.89 23.54 -2.71
N LYS A 160 5.18 23.17 -3.78
CA LYS A 160 5.72 23.21 -5.15
C LYS A 160 6.11 24.63 -5.58
N LYS A 161 5.27 25.62 -5.27
CA LYS A 161 5.60 27.04 -5.55
C LYS A 161 6.84 27.49 -4.79
N VAL A 162 6.92 27.20 -3.48
CA VAL A 162 8.09 27.59 -2.66
C VAL A 162 9.36 26.91 -3.17
N ARG A 163 9.30 25.63 -3.52
CA ARG A 163 10.44 24.91 -4.14
C ARG A 163 10.87 25.57 -5.45
N GLY A 164 9.92 25.99 -6.29
CA GLY A 164 10.20 26.73 -7.52
C GLY A 164 10.95 28.03 -7.25
N VAL A 165 10.52 28.84 -6.26
CA VAL A 165 11.19 30.08 -5.86
C VAL A 165 12.60 29.81 -5.35
N ILE A 166 12.81 28.74 -4.56
CA ILE A 166 14.15 28.35 -4.09
C ILE A 166 15.06 28.04 -5.29
N GLN A 167 14.59 27.22 -6.22
CA GLN A 167 15.37 26.83 -7.40
C GLN A 167 15.74 28.05 -8.26
N GLU A 168 14.78 28.94 -8.48
CA GLU A 168 15.05 30.19 -9.25
C GLU A 168 16.09 31.09 -8.57
N ARG A 169 15.94 31.31 -7.26
CA ARG A 169 16.89 32.14 -6.49
C ARG A 169 18.28 31.53 -6.44
N LEU A 170 18.37 30.23 -6.19
CA LEU A 170 19.66 29.53 -6.20
C LEU A 170 20.30 29.53 -7.59
N GLY A 171 19.48 29.32 -8.64
CA GLY A 171 19.95 29.41 -10.02
C GLY A 171 20.50 30.83 -10.38
N ALA A 172 19.82 31.86 -9.91
CA ALA A 172 20.30 33.24 -10.07
C ALA A 172 21.60 33.49 -9.28
N LEU A 173 21.70 32.94 -8.06
CA LEU A 173 22.90 33.04 -7.22
C LEU A 173 24.12 32.39 -7.88
N VAL A 174 23.95 31.17 -8.36
CA VAL A 174 25.01 30.36 -9.01
C VAL A 174 25.55 31.07 -10.26
N ARG A 175 24.72 31.81 -11.01
CA ARG A 175 25.11 32.53 -12.22
C ARG A 175 25.77 33.90 -11.96
N ARG A 176 25.88 34.32 -10.70
CA ARG A 176 26.58 35.62 -10.38
C ARG A 176 28.05 35.49 -10.72
N LYS A 177 28.56 36.43 -11.53
CA LYS A 177 29.96 36.46 -11.97
C LYS A 177 30.95 36.40 -10.80
N GLU A 178 30.62 37.05 -9.68
CA GLU A 178 31.42 37.13 -8.46
C GLU A 178 31.60 35.77 -7.76
N LEU A 179 30.70 34.84 -8.02
CA LEU A 179 30.70 33.50 -7.41
C LEU A 179 31.15 32.38 -8.36
N GLN A 180 31.36 32.68 -9.64
CA GLN A 180 31.79 31.67 -10.62
C GLN A 180 33.13 31.00 -10.28
N GLU A 181 34.05 31.72 -9.69
CA GLU A 181 35.34 31.18 -9.23
C GLU A 181 35.23 30.34 -7.95
N VAL A 182 34.14 30.51 -7.21
CA VAL A 182 33.90 29.91 -5.90
C VAL A 182 33.06 28.66 -6.03
N ILE A 183 32.12 28.66 -6.97
CA ILE A 183 31.21 27.57 -7.23
C ILE A 183 31.95 26.52 -8.04
N GLN A 184 31.91 25.27 -7.56
CA GLN A 184 32.56 24.16 -8.22
C GLN A 184 31.69 23.54 -9.31
N ASP A 185 30.37 23.56 -9.11
CA ASP A 185 29.39 23.00 -10.05
C ASP A 185 28.13 23.88 -9.98
N GLU A 186 27.57 24.23 -11.13
CA GLU A 186 26.31 24.99 -11.23
C GLU A 186 25.07 24.19 -10.85
N VAL A 187 25.25 22.92 -10.44
CA VAL A 187 24.15 22.04 -10.06
C VAL A 187 23.69 22.34 -8.64
N ILE A 188 22.38 22.60 -8.51
CA ILE A 188 21.70 22.70 -7.23
C ILE A 188 21.28 21.28 -6.82
N THR A 189 21.77 20.82 -5.67
CA THR A 189 21.45 19.50 -5.14
C THR A 189 20.65 19.56 -3.85
N GLN A 190 20.16 18.41 -3.38
CA GLN A 190 19.51 18.33 -2.06
C GLN A 190 20.37 17.50 -1.09
N ARG A 191 20.55 18.03 0.12
CA ARG A 191 21.15 17.32 1.25
C ARG A 191 20.24 17.47 2.47
N ASN A 192 19.82 16.34 3.05
CA ASN A 192 18.93 16.32 4.23
C ASN A 192 17.65 17.18 4.04
N GLY A 193 17.06 17.16 2.84
CA GLY A 193 15.87 17.96 2.51
C GLY A 193 16.14 19.45 2.28
N ARG A 194 17.43 19.89 2.28
CA ARG A 194 17.85 21.26 2.03
C ARG A 194 18.42 21.42 0.63
N SER A 195 18.09 22.52 -0.04
CA SER A 195 18.67 22.85 -1.33
C SER A 195 20.05 23.50 -1.11
N VAL A 196 21.09 22.87 -1.61
CA VAL A 196 22.49 23.28 -1.41
C VAL A 196 23.19 23.45 -2.75
N ILE A 197 24.20 24.34 -2.74
CA ILE A 197 25.13 24.50 -3.84
C ILE A 197 26.53 23.99 -3.42
N LEU A 198 27.30 23.56 -4.41
CA LEU A 198 28.64 23.03 -4.19
C LEU A 198 29.67 24.15 -4.40
N ILE A 199 30.40 24.49 -3.34
CA ILE A 199 31.47 25.49 -3.39
C ILE A 199 32.83 24.86 -3.08
N ARG A 200 33.89 25.46 -3.53
CA ARG A 200 35.26 25.06 -3.20
C ARG A 200 35.56 25.25 -1.71
N ALA A 201 36.27 24.31 -1.11
CA ALA A 201 36.57 24.35 0.32
C ALA A 201 37.42 25.54 0.73
N ASP A 202 38.35 26.03 -0.16
CA ASP A 202 39.21 27.21 0.04
C ASP A 202 38.42 28.51 -0.02
N ALA A 203 37.20 28.48 -0.56
CA ALA A 203 36.32 29.64 -0.65
C ALA A 203 35.26 29.68 0.47
N LYS A 204 35.48 28.93 1.55
CA LYS A 204 34.58 28.92 2.72
C LYS A 204 34.40 30.35 3.25
N GLY A 205 33.13 30.78 3.39
CA GLY A 205 32.78 32.12 3.86
C GLY A 205 32.51 33.15 2.76
N ARG A 206 32.89 32.91 1.49
CA ARG A 206 32.51 33.79 0.37
C ARG A 206 31.03 33.72 0.02
N VAL A 207 30.39 32.55 0.25
CA VAL A 207 28.96 32.43 0.19
C VAL A 207 28.42 32.40 1.61
N LYS A 208 27.57 33.38 1.95
CA LYS A 208 26.90 33.42 3.25
C LYS A 208 25.84 32.29 3.29
N GLY A 209 26.01 31.31 4.17
CA GLY A 209 25.13 30.16 4.25
C GLY A 209 25.52 29.19 5.35
N ILE A 210 24.75 28.11 5.43
CA ILE A 210 24.96 27.01 6.38
C ILE A 210 25.66 25.87 5.64
N VAL A 211 26.79 25.41 6.17
CA VAL A 211 27.49 24.23 5.64
C VAL A 211 26.77 22.98 6.17
N HIS A 212 26.28 22.14 5.26
CA HIS A 212 25.57 20.90 5.61
C HIS A 212 26.47 19.68 5.51
N ASP A 213 27.44 19.67 4.58
CA ASP A 213 28.29 18.52 4.36
C ASP A 213 29.56 18.90 3.58
N TYR A 214 30.51 17.95 3.51
CA TYR A 214 31.70 18.00 2.71
C TYR A 214 31.64 16.97 1.59
N SER A 215 32.26 17.24 0.45
CA SER A 215 32.46 16.20 -0.56
C SER A 215 33.38 15.10 -0.01
N GLN A 216 33.33 13.91 -0.62
CA GLN A 216 34.19 12.78 -0.21
C GLN A 216 35.68 13.11 -0.25
N SER A 217 36.10 13.92 -1.20
CA SER A 217 37.49 14.42 -1.32
C SER A 217 37.83 15.57 -0.36
N LYS A 218 36.86 16.09 0.39
CA LYS A 218 36.95 17.29 1.24
C LYS A 218 37.39 18.57 0.51
N MET A 219 37.38 18.52 -0.82
CA MET A 219 37.78 19.70 -1.63
C MET A 219 36.61 20.66 -1.86
N SER A 220 35.38 20.25 -1.50
CA SER A 220 34.16 21.04 -1.70
C SER A 220 33.24 20.97 -0.53
N LEU A 221 32.39 21.98 -0.39
CA LEU A 221 31.40 22.14 0.66
C LEU A 221 30.00 22.20 0.06
N PHE A 222 29.05 21.53 0.68
CA PHE A 222 27.62 21.68 0.40
C PHE A 222 27.08 22.80 1.30
N VAL A 223 26.77 23.93 0.70
CA VAL A 223 26.29 25.10 1.42
C VAL A 223 24.87 25.45 1.05
N GLU A 224 24.01 25.61 2.05
CA GLU A 224 22.69 26.22 1.90
C GLU A 224 22.82 27.72 2.04
N PRO A 225 22.65 28.52 0.95
CA PRO A 225 22.75 29.95 1.02
C PRO A 225 21.67 30.56 1.92
N LEU A 226 21.99 31.63 2.64
CA LEU A 226 21.02 32.33 3.51
C LEU A 226 19.78 32.79 2.74
N GLU A 227 19.91 33.09 1.46
CA GLU A 227 18.80 33.45 0.58
C GLU A 227 17.77 32.32 0.42
N ALA A 228 18.15 31.05 0.64
CA ALA A 228 17.29 29.90 0.58
C ALA A 228 16.76 29.48 1.96
N VAL A 229 17.50 29.72 3.04
CA VAL A 229 17.19 29.22 4.39
C VAL A 229 15.79 29.59 4.85
N SER A 230 15.32 30.82 4.62
CA SER A 230 13.98 31.27 5.01
C SER A 230 12.84 30.49 4.32
N TYR A 231 13.10 29.97 3.14
CA TYR A 231 12.11 29.22 2.35
C TYR A 231 12.18 27.72 2.62
N THR A 232 13.35 27.19 2.89
CA THR A 232 13.52 25.76 3.17
C THR A 232 12.85 25.37 4.48
N HIS A 233 12.76 26.25 5.45
CA HIS A 233 11.98 26.01 6.68
C HIS A 233 10.50 25.74 6.41
N LEU A 234 9.90 26.33 5.37
CA LEU A 234 8.51 26.14 5.00
C LEU A 234 8.24 24.78 4.31
N THR A 235 9.27 24.13 3.79
CA THR A 235 9.16 22.89 3.02
C THR A 235 9.61 21.65 3.79
N LEU A 236 10.17 21.80 4.97
CA LEU A 236 10.58 20.68 5.81
C LEU A 236 9.35 20.03 6.47
N PRO A 237 9.29 18.69 6.53
CA PRO A 237 8.29 18.02 7.31
C PRO A 237 8.48 18.42 8.77
N THR A 238 7.52 19.14 9.33
CA THR A 238 7.43 19.35 10.77
C THR A 238 7.16 17.98 11.39
N LYS A 239 8.17 17.37 11.99
CA LYS A 239 7.93 16.27 12.92
C LYS A 239 7.19 16.87 14.12
N ARG A 240 5.86 16.86 14.05
CA ARG A 240 5.05 16.93 15.27
C ARG A 240 5.32 15.61 16.00
N ILE A 241 6.14 15.67 17.03
CA ILE A 241 6.16 14.66 18.06
C ILE A 241 4.85 14.91 18.84
N VAL A 242 3.88 14.02 18.61
CA VAL A 242 2.73 13.86 19.50
C VAL A 242 3.03 12.65 20.36
#